data_facfa4ffd1cc43bfe4d5fb7c4948ea93
#
_entry.id   facfa4ffd1cc43bfe4d5fb7c4948ea93
#
_cell.length_a   1.000
_cell.length_b   1.000
_cell.length_c   1.000
_cell.angle_alpha   90.00
_cell.angle_beta   90.00
_cell.angle_gamma   90.00
#
_symmetry.space_group_name_H-M   'P 1'
#
loop_
_entity.id
_entity.type
_entity.pdbx_description
1 polymer ?
#
loop_
_entity_poly.entity_id
_entity_poly.type
_entity_poly.pdbx_seq_one_letter_code
_entity_poly.pdbx_strand_id
1 'polypeptide(L)'
;MDKAVLQDVQSSPSNVAMDIDRVGVKRVELPLVVKDREAGHQHTVASVDMGVDLPAEFKGTHMSRFVAALENWRDVSGEELDYASMKRLLSDVLERLHARRAYARFSFPYFRLRKAPVTGHAAPVRYSCRLTGELEAGQEGPSFLL
;
A
#
# COMPACT_ATOMS: atom_id res chain seq x y z
N MET A 1 18.68 -21.45 -10.41
CA MET A 1 18.60 -20.32 -10.48
C MET A 1 18.18 -19.87 -10.35
N ASP A 2 18.03 -20.31 -10.10
CA ASP A 2 17.72 -19.11 -10.06
C ASP A 2 17.25 -18.83 -9.94
N LYS A 3 17.37 -18.95 -9.70
CA LYS A 3 17.13 -17.91 -9.63
C LYS A 3 16.80 -17.49 -9.63
N ALA A 4 16.77 -18.20 -9.51
CA ALA A 4 16.61 -17.02 -9.60
C ALA A 4 16.24 -16.82 -9.52
N VAL A 5 16.23 -17.35 -9.12
CA VAL A 5 16.15 -16.31 -9.26
C VAL A 5 15.81 -16.01 -9.14
N LEU A 6 15.74 -16.36 -8.70
CA LEU A 6 15.70 -15.31 -8.78
C LEU A 6 15.57 -15.10 -9.10
N GLN A 7 15.48 -15.59 -8.88
CA GLN A 7 15.49 -14.71 -9.34
C GLN A 7 15.08 -14.48 -9.45
N ASP A 8 15.24 -15.19 -9.21
CA ASP A 8 15.04 -14.42 -9.61
C ASP A 8 14.58 -14.58 -10.07
N VAL A 9 14.43 -15.09 -10.03
CA VAL A 9 14.23 -14.48 -10.69
C VAL A 9 13.99 -14.65 -11.15
N GLN A 10 13.90 -15.03 -11.33
CA GLN A 10 13.86 -14.53 -12.05
C GLN A 10 13.75 -14.96 -12.77
N SER A 11 13.74 -15.78 -12.97
CA SER A 11 13.62 -15.69 -13.93
C SER A 11 13.37 -16.34 -14.67
N SER A 12 13.09 -16.77 -15.04
CA SER A 12 12.80 -17.00 -16.03
C SER A 12 12.74 -17.03 -16.76
N PRO A 13 12.68 -17.31 -17.08
CA PRO A 13 12.53 -17.08 -18.06
C PRO A 13 11.99 -17.01 -18.63
N SER A 14 11.67 -16.72 -18.65
CA SER A 14 11.05 -16.42 -19.29
C SER A 14 10.93 -16.28 -19.92
N ASN A 15 10.97 -16.62 -20.26
CA ASN A 15 11.00 -16.12 -20.99
C ASN A 15 10.68 -15.32 -21.65
N VAL A 16 10.52 -15.39 -22.27
CA VAL A 16 10.47 -14.28 -22.64
C VAL A 16 10.12 -13.37 -22.26
N ALA A 17 10.34 -13.15 -22.24
CA ALA A 17 9.84 -12.37 -21.64
C ALA A 17 9.96 -11.04 -21.83
N MET A 18 9.00 -10.43 -21.60
CA MET A 18 9.06 -9.03 -21.54
C MET A 18 9.80 -8.63 -20.31
N ASP A 19 10.74 -7.75 -20.47
CA ASP A 19 11.40 -7.15 -19.33
C ASP A 19 10.39 -6.30 -18.57
N ILE A 20 10.24 -6.60 -17.30
CA ILE A 20 9.35 -5.85 -16.40
C ILE A 20 10.22 -5.29 -15.30
N ASP A 21 10.17 -3.98 -15.15
CA ASP A 21 10.83 -3.31 -14.04
C ASP A 21 9.85 -3.15 -12.90
N ARG A 22 10.31 -3.43 -11.70
CA ARG A 22 9.56 -3.13 -10.49
C ARG A 22 10.14 -1.88 -9.87
N VAL A 23 9.34 -0.83 -9.79
CA VAL A 23 9.77 0.43 -9.22
C VAL A 23 8.82 0.83 -8.10
N GLY A 24 9.35 1.54 -7.11
CA GLY A 24 8.53 1.93 -5.99
C GLY A 24 9.23 2.87 -5.04
N VAL A 25 8.48 3.24 -4.02
CA VAL A 25 8.97 4.06 -2.91
C VAL A 25 8.72 3.30 -1.61
N LYS A 26 9.57 3.49 -0.63
CA LYS A 26 9.46 2.81 0.66
C LYS A 26 9.50 3.79 1.80
N ARG A 27 8.77 3.45 2.85
CA ARG A 27 8.78 4.18 4.11
C ARG A 27 8.44 5.66 3.96
N VAL A 28 7.47 5.94 3.11
CA VAL A 28 6.92 7.29 3.04
C VAL A 28 5.96 7.42 4.21
N GLU A 29 6.24 8.34 5.11
CA GLU A 29 5.39 8.51 6.29
C GLU A 29 4.34 9.57 6.04
N LEU A 30 3.12 9.26 6.45
CA LEU A 30 2.02 10.21 6.32
C LEU A 30 0.97 9.97 7.40
N PRO A 31 0.20 11.03 7.73
CA PRO A 31 -0.91 10.89 8.66
C PRO A 31 -2.00 9.98 8.09
N LEU A 32 -2.63 9.23 8.97
CA LEU A 32 -3.66 8.28 8.60
C LEU A 32 -4.81 8.34 9.58
N VAL A 33 -6.02 8.20 9.07
CA VAL A 33 -7.22 8.09 9.88
C VAL A 33 -7.80 6.70 9.68
N VAL A 34 -7.98 5.98 10.78
CA VAL A 34 -8.53 4.63 10.75
C VAL A 34 -9.88 4.64 11.46
N LYS A 35 -10.89 4.04 10.84
CA LYS A 35 -12.21 3.93 11.45
C LYS A 35 -12.24 2.80 12.45
N ASP A 36 -12.86 3.07 13.58
CA ASP A 36 -13.07 2.09 14.62
C ASP A 36 -14.58 2.04 14.90
N ARG A 37 -15.14 0.84 14.91
CA ARG A 37 -16.58 0.67 15.15
C ARG A 37 -17.01 1.20 16.52
N GLU A 38 -16.14 1.08 17.51
CA GLU A 38 -16.48 1.46 18.89
C GLU A 38 -16.09 2.90 19.22
N ALA A 39 -14.94 3.34 18.71
CA ALA A 39 -14.35 4.61 19.11
C ALA A 39 -14.43 5.69 18.02
N GLY A 40 -15.05 5.40 16.89
CA GLY A 40 -15.13 6.33 15.76
C GLY A 40 -13.88 6.33 14.91
N HIS A 41 -13.10 7.41 14.98
CA HIS A 41 -11.89 7.54 14.18
C HIS A 41 -10.65 7.59 15.07
N GLN A 42 -9.58 7.00 14.60
CA GLN A 42 -8.28 7.10 15.28
C GLN A 42 -7.26 7.66 14.30
N HIS A 43 -6.57 8.71 14.73
CA HIS A 43 -5.48 9.30 13.98
C HIS A 43 -4.20 8.57 14.32
N THR A 44 -3.43 8.23 13.30
CA THR A 44 -2.16 7.53 13.47
C THR A 44 -1.20 8.00 12.38
N VAL A 45 -0.02 7.42 12.35
CA VAL A 45 0.96 7.69 11.30
C VAL A 45 1.27 6.37 10.60
N ALA A 46 1.16 6.38 9.29
CA ALA A 46 1.46 5.20 8.50
C ALA A 46 2.82 5.33 7.83
N SER A 47 3.51 4.21 7.74
CA SER A 47 4.65 4.05 6.85
C SER A 47 4.14 3.34 5.61
N VAL A 48 4.30 3.94 4.45
CA VAL A 48 3.73 3.44 3.20
C VAL A 48 4.82 3.00 2.25
N ASP A 49 4.71 1.75 1.79
CA ASP A 49 5.51 1.24 0.70
C ASP A 49 4.58 1.09 -0.49
N MET A 50 5.01 1.57 -1.64
CA MET A 50 4.23 1.47 -2.88
C MET A 50 5.12 1.04 -4.01
N GLY A 51 4.56 0.31 -4.96
CA GLY A 51 5.32 -0.11 -6.12
C GLY A 51 4.42 -0.46 -7.28
N VAL A 52 5.03 -0.56 -8.44
CA VAL A 52 4.36 -0.94 -9.67
C VAL A 52 5.25 -1.85 -10.48
N ASP A 53 4.61 -2.69 -11.30
CA ASP A 53 5.27 -3.44 -12.35
C ASP A 53 4.92 -2.77 -13.66
N LEU A 54 5.94 -2.37 -14.41
CA LEU A 54 5.74 -1.73 -15.69
C LEU A 54 6.78 -2.21 -16.70
N PRO A 55 6.52 -2.07 -18.01
CA PRO A 55 7.50 -2.45 -19.02
C PRO A 55 8.77 -1.63 -18.90
N ALA A 56 9.91 -2.26 -19.18
CA ALA A 56 11.23 -1.63 -19.00
C ALA A 56 11.42 -0.39 -19.87
N GLU A 57 10.70 -0.29 -20.96
CA GLU A 57 10.76 0.87 -21.83
C GLU A 57 10.18 2.13 -21.23
N PHE A 58 9.34 2.00 -20.20
CA PHE A 58 8.75 3.16 -19.53
C PHE A 58 9.65 3.59 -18.39
N LYS A 59 10.79 4.13 -18.70
CA LYS A 59 11.72 4.65 -17.70
C LYS A 59 11.50 6.13 -17.53
N GLY A 60 11.84 6.62 -16.36
CA GLY A 60 11.74 8.04 -16.10
C GLY A 60 11.69 8.35 -14.63
N THR A 61 11.27 9.55 -14.32
CA THR A 61 11.19 10.03 -12.94
C THR A 61 9.91 9.53 -12.30
N HIS A 62 9.97 8.37 -11.66
CA HIS A 62 8.80 7.74 -11.07
C HIS A 62 8.43 8.29 -9.70
N MET A 63 9.42 8.77 -8.96
CA MET A 63 9.21 9.24 -7.59
C MET A 63 8.13 10.31 -7.50
N SER A 64 8.19 11.32 -8.38
CA SER A 64 7.23 12.41 -8.34
C SER A 64 5.80 11.96 -8.62
N ARG A 65 5.65 10.92 -9.43
CA ARG A 65 4.32 10.38 -9.75
C ARG A 65 3.72 9.64 -8.56
N PHE A 66 4.54 8.92 -7.80
CA PHE A 66 4.09 8.29 -6.56
C PHE A 66 3.67 9.33 -5.53
N VAL A 67 4.47 10.38 -5.38
CA VAL A 67 4.16 11.45 -4.45
C VAL A 67 2.86 12.15 -4.86
N ALA A 68 2.68 12.41 -6.15
CA ALA A 68 1.47 13.03 -6.65
C ALA A 68 0.22 12.17 -6.38
N ALA A 69 0.36 10.86 -6.53
CA ALA A 69 -0.74 9.94 -6.24
C ALA A 69 -1.10 9.96 -4.75
N LEU A 70 -0.10 9.98 -3.88
CA LEU A 70 -0.35 10.06 -2.44
C LEU A 70 -0.99 11.38 -2.04
N GLU A 71 -0.53 12.49 -2.62
CA GLU A 71 -1.13 13.79 -2.35
C GLU A 71 -2.60 13.83 -2.78
N ASN A 72 -2.89 13.29 -3.95
CA ASN A 72 -4.27 13.21 -4.42
C ASN A 72 -5.12 12.33 -3.51
N TRP A 73 -4.57 11.21 -3.06
CA TRP A 73 -5.26 10.32 -2.13
C TRP A 73 -5.59 11.04 -0.83
N ARG A 74 -4.66 11.80 -0.28
CA ARG A 74 -4.89 12.56 0.94
C ARG A 74 -5.98 13.59 0.77
N ASP A 75 -5.96 14.31 -0.35
CA ASP A 75 -6.94 15.37 -0.61
C ASP A 75 -8.34 14.81 -0.79
N VAL A 76 -8.47 13.71 -1.52
CA VAL A 76 -9.78 13.14 -1.85
C VAL A 76 -10.35 12.30 -0.72
N SER A 77 -9.52 11.51 -0.05
CA SER A 77 -10.00 10.59 0.99
C SER A 77 -9.98 11.18 2.39
N GLY A 78 -9.35 12.34 2.59
CA GLY A 78 -9.18 12.91 3.92
C GLY A 78 -8.29 12.06 4.80
N GLU A 79 -7.32 11.38 4.19
CA GLU A 79 -6.36 10.50 4.89
C GLU A 79 -7.01 9.25 5.48
N GLU A 80 -8.26 8.95 5.12
CA GLU A 80 -8.96 7.78 5.62
C GLU A 80 -8.66 6.57 4.76
N LEU A 81 -8.22 5.49 5.41
CA LEU A 81 -7.88 4.25 4.73
C LEU A 81 -9.05 3.28 4.81
N ASP A 82 -9.62 2.97 3.65
CA ASP A 82 -10.66 1.97 3.50
C ASP A 82 -10.56 1.35 2.10
N TYR A 83 -11.46 0.46 1.77
CA TYR A 83 -11.47 -0.20 0.46
C TYR A 83 -11.54 0.81 -0.68
N ALA A 84 -12.45 1.79 -0.57
CA ALA A 84 -12.65 2.76 -1.63
C ALA A 84 -11.42 3.65 -1.83
N SER A 85 -10.81 4.10 -0.74
CA SER A 85 -9.61 4.95 -0.82
C SER A 85 -8.41 4.17 -1.36
N MET A 86 -8.26 2.92 -0.96
CA MET A 86 -7.20 2.06 -1.49
C MET A 86 -7.38 1.84 -2.99
N LYS A 87 -8.61 1.58 -3.42
CA LYS A 87 -8.91 1.42 -4.84
C LYS A 87 -8.54 2.67 -5.63
N ARG A 88 -8.90 3.84 -5.11
CA ARG A 88 -8.55 5.12 -5.78
C ARG A 88 -7.05 5.30 -5.89
N LEU A 89 -6.34 5.01 -4.80
CA LEU A 89 -4.88 5.16 -4.80
C LEU A 89 -4.22 4.25 -5.83
N LEU A 90 -4.56 2.98 -5.82
CA LEU A 90 -3.97 2.00 -6.73
C LEU A 90 -4.34 2.28 -8.18
N SER A 91 -5.60 2.66 -8.43
CA SER A 91 -6.04 3.02 -9.78
C SER A 91 -5.30 4.24 -10.31
N ASP A 92 -5.11 5.24 -9.45
CA ASP A 92 -4.38 6.46 -9.81
C ASP A 92 -2.93 6.17 -10.13
N VAL A 93 -2.30 5.31 -9.32
CA VAL A 93 -0.91 4.91 -9.55
C VAL A 93 -0.76 4.14 -10.86
N LEU A 94 -1.68 3.21 -11.15
CA LEU A 94 -1.68 2.49 -12.42
C LEU A 94 -1.72 3.45 -13.60
N GLU A 95 -2.61 4.43 -13.53
CA GLU A 95 -2.81 5.38 -14.61
C GLU A 95 -1.61 6.31 -14.78
N ARG A 96 -1.11 6.87 -13.68
CA ARG A 96 0.00 7.83 -13.72
C ARG A 96 1.29 7.23 -14.23
N LEU A 97 1.51 5.94 -13.94
CA LEU A 97 2.75 5.26 -14.31
C LEU A 97 2.59 4.34 -15.50
N HIS A 98 1.39 4.26 -16.08
CA HIS A 98 1.09 3.34 -17.18
C HIS A 98 1.52 1.92 -16.84
N ALA A 99 1.23 1.52 -15.60
CA ALA A 99 1.70 0.26 -15.06
C ALA A 99 0.71 -0.87 -15.28
N ARG A 100 1.18 -2.09 -15.19
CA ARG A 100 0.36 -3.28 -15.31
C ARG A 100 -0.20 -3.73 -13.98
N ARG A 101 0.53 -3.48 -12.91
CA ARG A 101 0.15 -3.85 -11.56
C ARG A 101 0.66 -2.80 -10.58
N ALA A 102 -0.17 -2.47 -9.61
CA ALA A 102 0.23 -1.55 -8.53
C ALA A 102 -0.05 -2.21 -7.20
N TYR A 103 0.76 -1.90 -6.22
CA TYR A 103 0.55 -2.36 -4.86
C TYR A 103 0.96 -1.29 -3.88
N ALA A 104 0.33 -1.33 -2.71
CA ALA A 104 0.63 -0.41 -1.62
C ALA A 104 0.48 -1.15 -0.31
N ARG A 105 1.37 -0.85 0.62
CA ARG A 105 1.34 -1.41 1.97
C ARG A 105 1.37 -0.26 2.96
N PHE A 106 0.36 -0.24 3.81
CA PHE A 106 0.28 0.73 4.90
C PHE A 106 0.56 0.00 6.20
N SER A 107 1.56 0.45 6.93
CA SER A 107 1.93 -0.10 8.23
C SER A 107 1.76 1.00 9.26
N PHE A 108 1.01 0.72 10.32
CA PHE A 108 0.68 1.75 11.30
C PHE A 108 0.39 1.13 12.66
N PRO A 109 0.66 1.86 13.75
CA PRO A 109 0.21 1.44 15.07
C PRO A 109 -1.26 1.78 15.24
N TYR A 110 -1.96 0.90 15.94
CA TYR A 110 -3.37 1.11 16.27
C TYR A 110 -3.56 0.77 17.74
N PHE A 111 -4.28 1.61 18.47
CA PHE A 111 -4.45 1.44 19.91
C PHE A 111 -5.87 1.11 20.24
N ARG A 112 -6.06 0.13 21.13
CA ARG A 112 -7.37 -0.19 21.69
C ARG A 112 -7.28 -0.21 23.20
N LEU A 113 -8.33 0.29 23.84
CA LEU A 113 -8.42 0.20 25.29
C LEU A 113 -8.79 -1.22 25.69
N ARG A 114 -8.02 -1.79 26.61
CA ARG A 114 -8.28 -3.11 27.17
C ARG A 114 -8.38 -2.99 28.66
N LYS A 115 -9.36 -3.69 29.25
CA LYS A 115 -9.52 -3.74 30.68
C LYS A 115 -8.65 -4.83 31.28
N ALA A 116 -7.95 -4.49 32.36
CA ALA A 116 -7.18 -5.47 33.11
C ALA A 116 -8.17 -6.44 33.79
N PRO A 117 -7.90 -7.76 33.76
CA PRO A 117 -8.83 -8.75 34.30
C PRO A 117 -9.10 -8.60 35.77
N VAL A 118 -8.10 -8.16 36.54
CA VAL A 118 -8.23 -8.11 38.03
C VAL A 118 -8.72 -6.75 38.50
N THR A 119 -8.11 -5.68 38.02
CA THR A 119 -8.42 -4.33 38.49
C THR A 119 -9.56 -3.66 37.75
N GLY A 120 -9.86 -4.12 36.53
CA GLY A 120 -10.85 -3.51 35.66
C GLY A 120 -10.41 -2.17 35.07
N HIS A 121 -9.17 -1.75 35.30
CA HIS A 121 -8.66 -0.51 34.77
C HIS A 121 -8.44 -0.65 33.26
N ALA A 122 -8.83 0.36 32.47
CA ALA A 122 -8.60 0.39 31.06
C ALA A 122 -7.24 1.00 30.76
N ALA A 123 -6.52 0.38 29.85
CA ALA A 123 -5.22 0.88 29.39
C ALA A 123 -5.11 0.67 27.89
N PRO A 124 -4.43 1.59 27.19
CA PRO A 124 -4.24 1.41 25.75
C PRO A 124 -3.24 0.29 25.46
N VAL A 125 -3.58 -0.56 24.51
CA VAL A 125 -2.71 -1.61 24.02
C VAL A 125 -2.41 -1.31 22.55
N ARG A 126 -1.15 -1.36 22.20
CA ARG A 126 -0.71 -1.08 20.83
C ARG A 126 -0.74 -2.34 19.99
N TYR A 127 -1.34 -2.23 18.84
CA TYR A 127 -1.31 -3.27 17.82
C TYR A 127 -0.56 -2.74 16.60
N SER A 128 0.31 -3.57 16.04
CA SER A 128 0.96 -3.23 14.78
C SER A 128 0.11 -3.77 13.64
N CYS A 129 -0.42 -2.87 12.84
CA CYS A 129 -1.33 -3.22 11.76
C CYS A 129 -0.66 -3.01 10.42
N ARG A 130 -1.04 -3.84 9.46
CA ARG A 130 -0.52 -3.76 8.10
C ARG A 130 -1.64 -4.11 7.14
N LEU A 131 -1.86 -3.24 6.18
CA LEU A 131 -2.82 -3.48 5.11
C LEU A 131 -2.08 -3.40 3.78
N THR A 132 -2.16 -4.46 3.00
CA THR A 132 -1.55 -4.50 1.67
C THR A 132 -2.65 -4.65 0.63
N GLY A 133 -2.65 -3.78 -0.37
CA GLY A 133 -3.56 -3.84 -1.49
C GLY A 133 -2.80 -4.02 -2.79
N GLU A 134 -3.41 -4.71 -3.74
CA GLU A 134 -2.84 -4.96 -5.05
C GLU A 134 -3.93 -4.84 -6.09
N LEU A 135 -3.60 -4.22 -7.22
CA LEU A 135 -4.53 -4.02 -8.32
C LEU A 135 -3.82 -4.22 -9.65
N GLU A 136 -4.41 -5.06 -10.49
CA GLU A 136 -3.93 -5.24 -11.87
C GLU A 136 -4.75 -4.37 -12.80
N ALA A 137 -4.12 -3.92 -13.89
CA ALA A 137 -4.83 -3.20 -14.93
C ALA A 137 -5.96 -4.08 -15.50
N GLY A 138 -7.17 -3.52 -15.57
CA GLY A 138 -8.35 -4.26 -16.03
C GLY A 138 -9.12 -4.96 -14.93
N GLN A 139 -8.58 -5.04 -13.73
CA GLN A 139 -9.26 -5.62 -12.58
C GLN A 139 -10.25 -4.61 -12.01
N GLU A 140 -11.40 -5.08 -11.53
CA GLU A 140 -12.44 -4.18 -11.02
C GLU A 140 -12.08 -3.54 -9.69
N GLY A 141 -11.37 -4.24 -8.85
CA GLY A 141 -10.99 -3.72 -7.56
C GLY A 141 -9.77 -4.42 -6.99
N PRO A 142 -9.17 -3.85 -5.96
CA PRO A 142 -7.95 -4.39 -5.39
C PRO A 142 -8.19 -5.68 -4.60
N SER A 143 -7.16 -6.51 -4.55
CA SER A 143 -7.08 -7.63 -3.64
C SER A 143 -6.33 -7.18 -2.40
N PHE A 144 -6.75 -7.68 -1.24
CA PHE A 144 -6.16 -7.28 0.03
C PHE A 144 -5.55 -8.45 0.78
N LEU A 145 -4.50 -8.13 1.48
CA LEU A 145 -3.90 -9.01 2.47
C LEU A 145 -3.76 -8.23 3.77
N LEU A 146 -4.33 -8.78 4.83
CA LEU A 146 -4.27 -8.18 6.17
C LEU A 146 -3.24 -8.88 7.03
#